data_5fa7831b1b3e42dbeba863120352a2a9
#
_entry.id   5fa7831b1b3e42dbeba863120352a2a9
#
_cell.length_a   1.000
_cell.length_b   1.000
_cell.length_c   1.000
_cell.angle_alpha   90.00
_cell.angle_beta   90.00
_cell.angle_gamma   90.00
#
_symmetry.space_group_name_H-M   'P 1'
#
loop_
_entity.id
_entity.type
_entity.pdbx_description
1 polymer ?
#
loop_
_entity_poly.entity_id
_entity_poly.type
_entity_poly.pdbx_seq_one_letter_code
_entity_poly.pdbx_strand_id
1 'polypeptide(L)'
;MHVIYENHDDITMKNIDAQTEILNYFKHQKLNIFENKNLYDIQIITPYRENKSISANVLNQKLQPIINDNFHTSPPSKQFKRFNKTFVIGDKVIHLQNTKLKAYDSDAMHYVANGEIGIIKNIYYTEKNTAEIIVEYYDENNKSFKVIYPSKDLTNILDHAYAITTHKCQ
;
A
#
# COMPACT_ATOMS: atom_id res chain seq x y z
N MET A 1 17.42 6.87 15.46
CA MET A 1 16.32 5.94 15.86
C MET A 1 16.20 6.00 17.38
N HIS A 2 15.18 6.73 17.89
CA HIS A 2 14.90 6.75 19.34
C HIS A 2 13.82 5.72 19.64
N VAL A 3 14.16 4.73 20.45
CA VAL A 3 13.21 3.76 21.01
C VAL A 3 12.94 4.18 22.44
N ILE A 4 11.70 4.54 22.74
CA ILE A 4 11.26 4.90 24.10
C ILE A 4 10.29 3.82 24.57
N TYR A 5 10.61 3.17 25.69
CA TYR A 5 9.73 2.21 26.38
C TYR A 5 9.09 2.88 27.59
N GLU A 6 7.76 2.89 27.65
CA GLU A 6 7.03 3.36 28.83
C GLU A 6 5.65 2.70 29.02
N ASN A 7 5.03 2.91 30.19
CA ASN A 7 3.86 2.23 30.78
C ASN A 7 2.55 2.30 29.95
N HIS A 8 1.61 1.37 30.14
CA HIS A 8 0.48 1.05 29.27
C HIS A 8 -0.48 2.23 28.95
N ASP A 9 -0.75 3.14 29.89
CA ASP A 9 -1.64 4.30 29.69
C ASP A 9 -0.91 5.45 28.96
N ASP A 10 0.36 5.64 29.26
CA ASP A 10 1.27 6.58 28.61
C ASP A 10 1.54 6.18 27.12
N ILE A 11 1.57 4.87 26.84
CA ILE A 11 1.76 4.33 25.50
C ILE A 11 0.61 4.73 24.56
N THR A 12 -0.63 4.83 25.04
CA THR A 12 -1.78 5.16 24.18
C THR A 12 -1.74 6.62 23.73
N MET A 13 -1.44 7.55 24.61
CA MET A 13 -1.30 8.97 24.27
C MET A 13 -0.10 9.20 23.34
N LYS A 14 1.05 8.61 23.66
CA LYS A 14 2.25 8.68 22.78
C LYS A 14 2.03 8.09 21.40
N ASN A 15 1.23 7.04 21.26
CA ASN A 15 0.86 6.47 19.96
C ASN A 15 -0.04 7.41 19.14
N ILE A 16 -0.91 8.20 19.78
CA ILE A 16 -1.72 9.23 19.11
C ILE A 16 -0.83 10.36 18.62
N ASP A 17 0.11 10.81 19.44
CA ASP A 17 1.07 11.86 19.08
C ASP A 17 1.96 11.40 17.91
N ALA A 18 2.52 10.20 17.99
CA ALA A 18 3.32 9.61 16.91
C ALA A 18 2.53 9.47 15.60
N GLN A 19 1.25 9.07 15.66
CA GLN A 19 0.40 9.04 14.48
C GLN A 19 0.24 10.44 13.88
N THR A 20 -0.01 11.44 14.71
CA THR A 20 -0.20 12.82 14.25
C THR A 20 1.06 13.36 13.60
N GLU A 21 2.23 13.11 14.18
CA GLU A 21 3.53 13.49 13.60
C GLU A 21 3.76 12.84 12.23
N ILE A 22 3.50 11.53 12.11
CA ILE A 22 3.61 10.82 10.83
C ILE A 22 2.72 11.46 9.76
N LEU A 23 1.44 11.69 10.09
CA LEU A 23 0.49 12.26 9.12
C LEU A 23 0.87 13.70 8.73
N ASN A 24 1.33 14.51 9.68
CA ASN A 24 1.80 15.88 9.42
C ASN A 24 3.06 15.87 8.55
N TYR A 25 4.01 14.98 8.80
CA TYR A 25 5.18 14.81 7.95
C TYR A 25 4.79 14.61 6.49
N PHE A 26 3.90 13.65 6.18
CA PHE A 26 3.46 13.38 4.81
C PHE A 26 2.66 14.52 4.19
N LYS A 27 1.83 15.22 4.96
CA LYS A 27 1.12 16.42 4.50
C LYS A 27 2.10 17.53 4.11
N HIS A 28 3.12 17.79 4.94
CA HIS A 28 4.14 18.80 4.65
C HIS A 28 4.99 18.42 3.45
N GLN A 29 5.42 17.16 3.33
CA GLN A 29 6.18 16.69 2.16
C GLN A 29 5.37 16.81 0.86
N LYS A 30 4.06 16.57 0.91
CA LYS A 30 3.18 16.74 -0.24
C LYS A 30 3.04 18.20 -0.66
N LEU A 31 3.00 19.12 0.28
CA LEU A 31 2.96 20.57 0.00
C LEU A 31 4.28 21.09 -0.57
N ASN A 32 5.39 20.47 -0.21
CA ASN A 32 6.75 20.80 -0.71
C ASN A 32 7.10 20.07 -2.01
N ILE A 33 6.19 20.07 -2.97
CA ILE A 33 6.30 19.37 -4.28
C ILE A 33 7.59 19.71 -5.06
N PHE A 34 8.29 20.79 -4.69
CA PHE A 34 9.54 21.23 -5.34
C PHE A 34 10.79 20.49 -4.87
N GLU A 35 10.72 19.67 -3.82
CA GLU A 35 11.83 18.85 -3.34
C GLU A 35 11.67 17.40 -3.77
N ASN A 36 11.77 17.07 -5.02
CA ASN A 36 12.01 15.75 -5.68
C ASN A 36 11.99 14.45 -4.81
N LYS A 37 11.30 14.42 -3.68
CA LYS A 37 11.13 13.23 -2.86
C LYS A 37 9.88 12.47 -3.29
N ASN A 38 10.10 11.31 -3.89
CA ASN A 38 9.01 10.40 -4.19
C ASN A 38 8.46 9.83 -2.87
N LEU A 39 7.23 10.19 -2.51
CA LEU A 39 6.59 9.69 -1.29
C LEU A 39 6.45 8.16 -1.27
N TYR A 40 6.51 7.53 -2.44
CA TYR A 40 6.51 6.07 -2.58
C TYR A 40 7.85 5.42 -2.19
N ASP A 41 8.96 6.18 -2.14
CA ASP A 41 10.26 5.68 -1.69
C ASP A 41 10.35 5.63 -0.16
N ILE A 42 9.42 6.28 0.55
CA ILE A 42 9.37 6.28 2.01
C ILE A 42 8.56 5.07 2.47
N GLN A 43 9.14 4.27 3.38
CA GLN A 43 8.48 3.13 3.96
C GLN A 43 8.32 3.30 5.47
N ILE A 44 7.08 3.28 5.94
CA ILE A 44 6.77 3.24 7.38
C ILE A 44 6.75 1.79 7.83
N ILE A 45 7.46 1.53 8.91
CA ILE A 45 7.52 0.22 9.56
C ILE A 45 6.98 0.34 10.97
N THR A 46 6.00 -0.50 11.32
CA THR A 46 5.37 -0.54 12.64
C THR A 46 5.36 -1.97 13.19
N PRO A 47 5.50 -2.16 14.52
CA PRO A 47 5.37 -3.48 15.12
C PRO A 47 3.91 -3.98 15.19
N TYR A 48 2.92 -3.09 14.97
CA TYR A 48 1.50 -3.39 15.14
C TYR A 48 0.76 -3.54 13.81
N ARG A 49 0.04 -4.64 13.64
CA ARG A 49 -0.83 -4.83 12.48
C ARG A 49 -2.19 -4.15 12.68
N GLU A 50 -2.78 -4.31 13.86
CA GLU A 50 -4.15 -3.87 14.19
C GLU A 50 -4.22 -3.33 15.63
N ASN A 51 -5.36 -2.73 15.98
CA ASN A 51 -5.75 -2.34 17.34
C ASN A 51 -4.90 -1.23 18.00
N LYS A 52 -4.08 -0.53 17.26
CA LYS A 52 -3.33 0.65 17.74
C LYS A 52 -3.43 1.78 16.73
N SER A 53 -3.33 3.03 17.21
CA SER A 53 -3.37 4.21 16.33
C SER A 53 -2.24 4.23 15.29
N ILE A 54 -1.08 3.64 15.62
CA ILE A 54 0.09 3.49 14.74
C ILE A 54 0.18 2.11 14.07
N SER A 55 -0.89 1.31 14.09
CA SER A 55 -0.90 0.03 13.41
C SER A 55 -0.89 0.20 11.88
N ALA A 56 -0.34 -0.77 11.17
CA ALA A 56 -0.23 -0.72 9.72
C ALA A 56 -1.60 -0.49 9.05
N ASN A 57 -2.66 -1.16 9.50
CA ASN A 57 -3.99 -0.98 8.94
C ASN A 57 -4.53 0.45 9.12
N VAL A 58 -4.38 1.03 10.30
CA VAL A 58 -4.84 2.41 10.58
C VAL A 58 -4.02 3.43 9.81
N LEU A 59 -2.69 3.27 9.79
CA LEU A 59 -1.80 4.16 9.04
C LEU A 59 -2.08 4.10 7.54
N ASN A 60 -2.27 2.92 6.97
CA ASN A 60 -2.60 2.77 5.55
C ASN A 60 -3.89 3.51 5.18
N GLN A 61 -4.95 3.38 5.98
CA GLN A 61 -6.21 4.10 5.74
C GLN A 61 -6.06 5.62 5.80
N LYS A 62 -5.21 6.13 6.70
CA LYS A 62 -5.01 7.57 6.88
C LYS A 62 -4.02 8.17 5.89
N LEU A 63 -3.02 7.40 5.47
CA LEU A 63 -1.97 7.86 4.55
C LEU A 63 -2.40 7.80 3.09
N GLN A 64 -3.21 6.84 2.70
CA GLN A 64 -3.71 6.71 1.32
C GLN A 64 -4.28 8.02 0.77
N PRO A 65 -5.26 8.70 1.42
CA PRO A 65 -5.82 9.96 0.91
C PRO A 65 -4.82 11.13 0.94
N ILE A 66 -3.76 11.04 1.75
CA ILE A 66 -2.72 12.06 1.81
C ILE A 66 -1.72 11.88 0.67
N ILE A 67 -1.28 10.65 0.42
CA ILE A 67 -0.19 10.34 -0.51
C ILE A 67 -0.69 10.18 -1.93
N ASN A 68 -1.83 9.49 -2.13
CA ASN A 68 -2.36 9.19 -3.45
C ASN A 68 -3.50 10.15 -3.85
N ASP A 69 -3.20 11.08 -4.75
CA ASP A 69 -4.17 12.07 -5.26
C ASP A 69 -5.38 11.43 -5.95
N ASN A 70 -5.20 10.25 -6.55
CA ASN A 70 -6.28 9.55 -7.21
C ASN A 70 -7.33 9.02 -6.22
N PHE A 71 -7.04 8.96 -4.92
CA PHE A 71 -8.01 8.49 -3.93
C PHE A 71 -9.33 9.27 -3.95
N HIS A 72 -9.24 10.60 -4.11
CA HIS A 72 -10.41 11.49 -4.13
C HIS A 72 -10.99 11.73 -5.52
N THR A 73 -10.21 11.50 -6.57
CA THR A 73 -10.55 11.88 -7.96
C THR A 73 -10.90 10.70 -8.84
N SER A 74 -10.54 9.47 -8.47
CA SER A 74 -10.85 8.27 -9.28
C SER A 74 -12.35 8.02 -9.35
N PRO A 75 -12.90 7.82 -10.56
CA PRO A 75 -14.31 7.42 -10.73
C PRO A 75 -14.53 6.00 -10.17
N PRO A 76 -15.76 5.63 -9.80
CA PRO A 76 -16.08 4.29 -9.28
C PRO A 76 -15.61 3.12 -10.16
N SER A 77 -15.59 3.29 -11.48
CA SER A 77 -15.09 2.30 -12.45
C SER A 77 -13.58 2.07 -12.38
N LYS A 78 -12.83 2.94 -11.68
CA LYS A 78 -11.39 2.86 -11.45
C LYS A 78 -11.04 2.65 -9.98
N GLN A 79 -12.02 2.23 -9.18
CA GLN A 79 -11.85 1.86 -7.78
C GLN A 79 -12.24 0.40 -7.60
N PHE A 80 -11.52 -0.31 -6.75
CA PHE A 80 -11.93 -1.63 -6.28
C PHE A 80 -12.16 -1.59 -4.78
N LYS A 81 -13.41 -1.84 -4.35
CA LYS A 81 -13.79 -1.84 -2.93
C LYS A 81 -13.99 -3.26 -2.44
N ARG A 82 -13.34 -3.59 -1.35
CA ARG A 82 -13.55 -4.86 -0.67
C ARG A 82 -13.39 -4.69 0.84
N PHE A 83 -14.42 -5.12 1.59
CA PHE A 83 -14.53 -4.85 3.02
C PHE A 83 -14.37 -3.36 3.31
N ASN A 84 -13.48 -2.99 4.22
CA ASN A 84 -13.18 -1.61 4.61
C ASN A 84 -12.01 -0.97 3.81
N LYS A 85 -11.57 -1.62 2.73
CA LYS A 85 -10.46 -1.13 1.88
C LYS A 85 -10.96 -0.71 0.51
N THR A 86 -10.41 0.38 0.03
CA THR A 86 -10.63 0.88 -1.35
C THR A 86 -9.27 0.97 -2.02
N PHE A 87 -9.10 0.23 -3.11
CA PHE A 87 -7.90 0.30 -3.95
C PHE A 87 -8.19 1.23 -5.13
N VAL A 88 -7.23 2.10 -5.44
CA VAL A 88 -7.28 3.03 -6.57
C VAL A 88 -5.95 3.02 -7.34
N ILE A 89 -5.96 3.55 -8.54
CA ILE A 89 -4.74 3.71 -9.34
C ILE A 89 -3.74 4.58 -8.57
N GLY A 90 -2.47 4.19 -8.58
CA GLY A 90 -1.39 4.87 -7.86
C GLY A 90 -1.20 4.35 -6.43
N ASP A 91 -2.04 3.46 -5.90
CA ASP A 91 -1.80 2.91 -4.57
C ASP A 91 -0.52 2.09 -4.51
N LYS A 92 0.23 2.31 -3.43
CA LYS A 92 1.36 1.49 -3.03
C LYS A 92 0.82 0.23 -2.33
N VAL A 93 1.20 -0.92 -2.83
CA VAL A 93 0.68 -2.22 -2.37
C VAL A 93 1.80 -3.22 -2.09
N ILE A 94 1.53 -4.18 -1.21
CA ILE A 94 2.42 -5.29 -0.87
C ILE A 94 1.79 -6.62 -1.23
N HIS A 95 2.57 -7.50 -1.87
CA HIS A 95 2.19 -8.88 -2.14
C HIS A 95 2.35 -9.74 -0.88
N LEU A 96 1.37 -10.61 -0.58
CA LEU A 96 1.29 -11.29 0.71
C LEU A 96 1.63 -12.79 0.66
N GLN A 97 1.77 -13.38 -0.54
CA GLN A 97 2.03 -14.81 -0.71
C GLN A 97 2.93 -15.03 -1.93
N ASN A 98 3.75 -16.07 -1.88
CA ASN A 98 4.52 -16.50 -3.05
C ASN A 98 3.59 -17.04 -4.13
N THR A 99 3.42 -16.33 -5.24
CA THR A 99 2.43 -16.69 -6.26
C THR A 99 2.95 -16.41 -7.68
N LYS A 100 2.58 -17.24 -8.63
CA LYS A 100 2.74 -16.94 -10.06
C LYS A 100 1.49 -16.24 -10.56
N LEU A 101 1.66 -15.07 -11.16
CA LEU A 101 0.60 -14.24 -11.70
C LEU A 101 0.79 -14.05 -13.21
N LYS A 102 -0.31 -13.92 -13.94
CA LYS A 102 -0.27 -13.68 -15.39
C LYS A 102 0.33 -12.29 -15.65
N ALA A 103 1.25 -12.22 -16.60
CA ALA A 103 1.74 -10.95 -17.12
C ALA A 103 0.60 -10.16 -17.79
N TYR A 104 0.68 -8.83 -17.68
CA TYR A 104 -0.34 -7.97 -18.31
C TYR A 104 -0.20 -7.88 -19.82
N ASP A 105 1.02 -7.94 -20.32
CA ASP A 105 1.38 -7.70 -21.72
C ASP A 105 1.70 -8.97 -22.53
N SER A 106 1.57 -10.15 -21.90
CA SER A 106 1.84 -11.44 -22.54
C SER A 106 1.13 -12.59 -21.83
N ASP A 107 1.22 -13.79 -22.39
CA ASP A 107 0.74 -15.02 -21.73
C ASP A 107 1.74 -15.61 -20.73
N ALA A 108 2.85 -14.95 -20.49
CA ALA A 108 3.85 -15.39 -19.52
C ALA A 108 3.32 -15.31 -18.08
N MET A 109 3.95 -16.08 -17.21
CA MET A 109 3.70 -16.03 -15.76
C MET A 109 4.90 -15.43 -15.05
N HIS A 110 4.69 -14.39 -14.25
CA HIS A 110 5.69 -13.81 -13.37
C HIS A 110 5.53 -14.36 -11.95
N TYR A 111 6.63 -14.70 -11.34
CA TYR A 111 6.67 -15.02 -9.92
C TYR A 111 6.76 -13.72 -9.14
N VAL A 112 5.86 -13.54 -8.18
CA VAL A 112 5.86 -12.42 -7.23
C VAL A 112 6.02 -13.00 -5.84
N ALA A 113 7.05 -12.58 -5.13
CA ALA A 113 7.36 -13.06 -3.80
C ALA A 113 6.55 -12.35 -2.72
N ASN A 114 6.33 -13.05 -1.60
CA ASN A 114 5.74 -12.42 -0.41
C ASN A 114 6.65 -11.28 0.07
N GLY A 115 6.07 -10.11 0.28
CA GLY A 115 6.79 -8.90 0.70
C GLY A 115 7.15 -7.94 -0.45
N GLU A 116 7.03 -8.35 -1.70
CA GLU A 116 7.26 -7.45 -2.83
C GLU A 116 6.27 -6.28 -2.84
N ILE A 117 6.80 -5.09 -3.05
CA ILE A 117 6.04 -3.84 -3.09
C ILE A 117 5.88 -3.39 -4.53
N GLY A 118 4.64 -3.05 -4.91
CA GLY A 118 4.30 -2.58 -6.24
C GLY A 118 3.36 -1.38 -6.20
N ILE A 119 3.04 -0.87 -7.39
CA ILE A 119 2.13 0.26 -7.60
C ILE A 119 0.98 -0.17 -8.50
N ILE A 120 -0.25 0.14 -8.11
CA ILE A 120 -1.43 -0.10 -8.95
C ILE A 120 -1.41 0.85 -10.15
N LYS A 121 -1.36 0.28 -11.35
CA LYS A 121 -1.34 1.04 -12.62
C LYS A 121 -2.68 1.15 -13.28
N ASN A 122 -3.55 0.15 -13.11
CA ASN A 122 -4.90 0.18 -13.66
C ASN A 122 -5.85 -0.70 -12.85
N ILE A 123 -7.12 -0.37 -12.93
CA ILE A 123 -8.25 -1.18 -12.43
C ILE A 123 -9.32 -1.16 -13.52
N TYR A 124 -9.80 -2.30 -13.93
CA TYR A 124 -10.89 -2.41 -14.88
C TYR A 124 -11.82 -3.58 -14.53
N TYR A 125 -13.04 -3.51 -15.03
CA TYR A 125 -14.04 -4.54 -14.84
C TYR A 125 -14.25 -5.27 -16.16
N THR A 126 -14.23 -6.60 -16.09
CA THR A 126 -14.54 -7.47 -17.22
C THR A 126 -16.04 -7.44 -17.51
N GLU A 127 -16.46 -7.99 -18.66
CA GLU A 127 -17.88 -8.17 -19.03
C GLU A 127 -18.67 -8.95 -17.96
N LYS A 128 -17.99 -9.81 -17.18
CA LYS A 128 -18.58 -10.56 -16.06
C LYS A 128 -18.63 -9.75 -14.76
N ASN A 129 -18.40 -8.45 -14.83
CA ASN A 129 -18.32 -7.55 -13.67
C ASN A 129 -17.29 -8.00 -12.60
N THR A 130 -16.22 -8.67 -13.03
CA THR A 130 -15.10 -9.06 -12.18
C THR A 130 -13.98 -8.04 -12.33
N ALA A 131 -13.50 -7.46 -11.23
CA ALA A 131 -12.40 -6.51 -11.31
C ALA A 131 -11.07 -7.24 -11.56
N GLU A 132 -10.24 -6.64 -12.40
CA GLU A 132 -8.84 -6.99 -12.59
C GLU A 132 -7.98 -5.79 -12.24
N ILE A 133 -6.94 -6.02 -11.44
CA ILE A 133 -6.05 -4.97 -10.94
C ILE A 133 -4.66 -5.23 -11.50
N ILE A 134 -4.12 -4.23 -12.18
CA ILE A 134 -2.78 -4.28 -12.76
C ILE A 134 -1.81 -3.65 -11.78
N VAL A 135 -0.84 -4.42 -11.34
CA VAL A 135 0.23 -3.96 -10.45
C VAL A 135 1.57 -4.04 -11.17
N GLU A 136 2.34 -2.98 -11.06
CA GLU A 136 3.72 -2.90 -11.55
C GLU A 136 4.70 -3.16 -10.41
N TYR A 137 5.65 -4.03 -10.68
CA TYR A 137 6.78 -4.37 -9.82
C TYR A 137 8.10 -4.08 -10.54
N TYR A 138 9.19 -4.06 -9.80
CA TYR A 138 10.54 -3.95 -10.33
C TYR A 138 11.35 -5.16 -9.91
N ASP A 139 12.09 -5.75 -10.83
CA ASP A 139 13.02 -6.85 -10.55
C ASP A 139 14.35 -6.31 -9.97
N GLU A 140 15.25 -7.22 -9.60
CA GLU A 140 16.57 -6.90 -9.06
C GLU A 140 17.46 -6.07 -10.00
N ASN A 141 17.17 -6.06 -11.30
CA ASN A 141 17.84 -5.25 -12.32
C ASN A 141 17.13 -3.91 -12.57
N ASN A 142 16.16 -3.55 -11.69
CA ASN A 142 15.33 -2.35 -11.82
C ASN A 142 14.50 -2.29 -13.11
N LYS A 143 14.18 -3.45 -13.68
CA LYS A 143 13.30 -3.58 -14.85
C LYS A 143 11.87 -3.79 -14.36
N SER A 144 10.95 -2.96 -14.84
CA SER A 144 9.54 -3.09 -14.47
C SER A 144 8.85 -4.23 -15.22
N PHE A 145 7.93 -4.91 -14.52
CA PHE A 145 6.98 -5.85 -15.08
C PHE A 145 5.60 -5.65 -14.46
N LYS A 146 4.55 -6.00 -15.20
CA LYS A 146 3.17 -5.82 -14.76
C LYS A 146 2.46 -7.16 -14.72
N VAL A 147 1.68 -7.37 -13.66
CA VAL A 147 0.89 -8.57 -13.44
C VAL A 147 -0.58 -8.25 -13.20
N ILE A 148 -1.44 -9.21 -13.47
CA ILE A 148 -2.88 -9.12 -13.31
C ILE A 148 -3.29 -9.84 -12.03
N TYR A 149 -3.98 -9.13 -11.16
CA TYR A 149 -4.65 -9.66 -9.98
C TYR A 149 -6.15 -9.80 -10.24
N PRO A 150 -6.71 -11.01 -10.29
CA PRO A 150 -8.16 -11.18 -10.32
C PRO A 150 -8.76 -10.84 -8.96
N SER A 151 -9.89 -10.12 -8.95
CA SER A 151 -10.51 -9.62 -7.71
C SER A 151 -10.90 -10.69 -6.70
N LYS A 152 -11.20 -11.92 -7.15
CA LYS A 152 -11.56 -13.03 -6.27
C LYS A 152 -10.46 -13.42 -5.27
N ASP A 153 -9.20 -13.28 -5.69
CA ASP A 153 -8.03 -13.70 -4.91
C ASP A 153 -7.39 -12.55 -4.12
N LEU A 154 -7.80 -11.32 -4.42
CA LEU A 154 -7.09 -10.11 -4.02
C LEU A 154 -6.93 -9.96 -2.50
N THR A 155 -7.95 -10.30 -1.72
CA THR A 155 -7.95 -10.08 -0.26
C THR A 155 -6.88 -10.84 0.49
N ASN A 156 -6.42 -11.95 -0.05
CA ASN A 156 -5.47 -12.82 0.62
C ASN A 156 -4.04 -12.59 0.15
N ILE A 157 -3.88 -11.92 -1.00
CA ILE A 157 -2.59 -11.82 -1.67
C ILE A 157 -2.11 -10.38 -1.90
N LEU A 158 -2.96 -9.36 -1.66
CA LEU A 158 -2.59 -7.95 -1.84
C LEU A 158 -3.11 -7.09 -0.71
N ASP A 159 -2.30 -6.16 -0.22
CA ASP A 159 -2.69 -5.15 0.78
C ASP A 159 -2.03 -3.80 0.47
N HIS A 160 -2.49 -2.72 1.14
CA HIS A 160 -1.82 -1.43 1.07
C HIS A 160 -0.45 -1.49 1.76
N ALA A 161 0.50 -0.71 1.27
CA ALA A 161 1.89 -0.70 1.71
C ALA A 161 2.46 0.67 2.07
N TYR A 162 1.64 1.66 2.38
CA TYR A 162 2.14 2.94 2.93
C TYR A 162 2.79 2.73 4.30
N ALA A 163 2.24 1.81 5.10
CA ALA A 163 2.83 1.28 6.31
C ALA A 163 2.77 -0.26 6.31
N ILE A 164 3.86 -0.91 6.73
CA ILE A 164 3.97 -2.37 6.82
C ILE A 164 4.43 -2.78 8.22
N THR A 165 4.23 -4.06 8.56
CA THR A 165 4.72 -4.59 9.84
C THR A 165 6.15 -5.10 9.71
N THR A 166 6.88 -5.14 10.84
CA THR A 166 8.27 -5.64 10.93
C THR A 166 8.44 -7.04 10.34
N HIS A 167 7.44 -7.91 10.44
CA HIS A 167 7.48 -9.26 9.84
C HIS A 167 7.38 -9.29 8.30
N LYS A 168 7.16 -8.15 7.66
CA LYS A 168 7.06 -7.99 6.20
C LYS A 168 8.29 -7.30 5.59
N CYS A 169 9.31 -7.00 6.41
CA CYS A 169 10.53 -6.29 5.99
C CYS A 169 11.71 -7.23 5.73
N GLN A 170 11.48 -8.54 5.63
CA GLN A 170 12.52 -9.54 5.38
C GLN A 170 12.64 -9.84 3.90
#